data_f6a9cbd6094aae3ef5820e0c8dad4ab1
#
_entry.id   f6a9cbd6094aae3ef5820e0c8dad4ab1
#
_cell.length_a   1.000
_cell.length_b   1.000
_cell.length_c   1.000
_cell.angle_alpha   90.00
_cell.angle_beta   90.00
_cell.angle_gamma   90.00
#
_symmetry.space_group_name_H-M   'P 1'
#
loop_
_entity.id
_entity.type
_entity.pdbx_description
1 polymer ?
#
loop_
_entity_poly.entity_id
_entity_poly.type
_entity_poly.pdbx_seq_one_letter_code
_entity_poly.pdbx_strand_id
1 'polypeptide(L)'
;LQWRSESLATITERATLCRGLGRSYGDSSLPARADFPVADTTLADRLLSFDPVSGLLRAEAGVSLLTLNRLFLNRGWFVPVSPGTQFVTVGGMIASDVHGKNHHVDGCFGEHVHRVRLRVADGRIVECSETSERDLFLATMGGMGLTGHILEAEFRMRQIPSPWIWGESERMDHLDAMVAGLKRAARDWPMTVGWIDCLARGANLGRGILMKGRWASPDEAPETRPSVKRHLRIPFEFPSFVLCKPSMKAFNLAYFWKHVQRIRSGIIHPDSFFYPLDMVDDWNLIYGPRGFTQYQCVLPHAEDNGPARRFLERFIAVGGMGFLCVIKDCGAEGRGMLSFPRPGMSIAMDFPVDPRNTQAMVDRLNELVIAEGGRIYLTKDAFTRPEHFRAMEPRLDAFNAVRRRWDPQTRIRSAQSVRLLGDPA
;
A
#
# COMPACT_ATOMS: atom_id res chain seq x y z
N LEU A 1 -16.09 -30.91 12.73
CA LEU A 1 -16.14 -29.69 11.93
C LEU A 1 -16.37 -28.52 12.89
N GLN A 2 -15.30 -27.88 13.32
CA GLN A 2 -15.42 -26.57 13.98
C GLN A 2 -15.80 -25.54 12.92
N TRP A 3 -16.92 -24.86 13.14
CA TRP A 3 -17.37 -23.77 12.29
C TRP A 3 -16.40 -22.61 12.45
N ARG A 4 -15.86 -22.15 11.34
CA ARG A 4 -14.97 -20.98 11.21
C ARG A 4 -15.72 -19.66 11.39
N SER A 5 -16.32 -19.37 12.49
CA SER A 5 -16.91 -18.04 12.63
C SER A 5 -16.76 -17.52 14.05
N GLU A 6 -15.61 -16.92 14.30
CA GLU A 6 -15.54 -16.03 15.45
C GLU A 6 -16.18 -14.70 15.11
N SER A 7 -17.03 -14.22 16.01
CA SER A 7 -17.59 -12.88 15.88
C SER A 7 -16.50 -11.86 16.21
N LEU A 8 -16.18 -10.97 15.26
CA LEU A 8 -15.25 -9.85 15.53
C LEU A 8 -15.72 -9.04 16.73
N ALA A 9 -17.04 -8.91 16.94
CA ALA A 9 -17.58 -8.26 18.13
C ALA A 9 -17.12 -8.92 19.41
N THR A 10 -16.94 -10.23 19.45
CA THR A 10 -16.50 -10.97 20.65
C THR A 10 -14.98 -10.90 20.82
N ILE A 11 -14.21 -11.24 19.81
CA ILE A 11 -12.74 -11.30 19.92
C ILE A 11 -12.08 -9.93 20.13
N THR A 12 -12.77 -8.85 19.78
CA THR A 12 -12.26 -7.47 19.96
C THR A 12 -12.58 -6.88 21.35
N GLU A 13 -13.34 -7.55 22.21
CA GLU A 13 -13.75 -7.01 23.52
C GLU A 13 -12.55 -6.65 24.42
N ARG A 14 -11.51 -7.42 24.36
CA ARG A 14 -10.30 -7.23 25.19
C ARG A 14 -9.06 -6.90 24.37
N ALA A 15 -9.19 -6.78 23.05
CA ALA A 15 -8.05 -6.52 22.19
C ALA A 15 -7.62 -5.06 22.27
N THR A 16 -6.31 -4.83 22.29
CA THR A 16 -5.72 -3.50 22.15
C THR A 16 -5.51 -3.13 20.69
N LEU A 17 -5.52 -4.12 19.80
CA LEU A 17 -5.22 -3.98 18.40
C LEU A 17 -5.90 -5.09 17.59
N CYS A 18 -6.33 -4.78 16.37
CA CYS A 18 -6.69 -5.78 15.37
C CYS A 18 -5.56 -5.99 14.37
N ARG A 19 -5.37 -7.24 13.95
CA ARG A 19 -4.43 -7.63 12.91
C ARG A 19 -5.13 -8.47 11.84
N GLY A 20 -5.02 -8.04 10.58
CA GLY A 20 -5.39 -8.86 9.42
C GLY A 20 -4.22 -9.74 8.97
N LEU A 21 -3.98 -9.81 7.67
CA LEU A 21 -2.92 -10.65 7.09
C LEU A 21 -1.48 -10.12 7.31
N GLY A 22 -1.29 -9.05 8.10
CA GLY A 22 0.01 -8.57 8.55
C GLY A 22 0.94 -8.13 7.41
N ARG A 23 0.45 -7.38 6.44
CA ARG A 23 1.22 -6.93 5.25
C ARG A 23 1.80 -5.53 5.36
N SER A 24 1.61 -4.85 6.49
CA SER A 24 2.38 -3.65 6.80
C SER A 24 3.86 -4.03 7.02
N TYR A 25 4.76 -3.15 6.58
CA TYR A 25 6.21 -3.42 6.63
C TYR A 25 6.83 -3.07 7.98
N GLY A 26 6.12 -2.33 8.81
CA GLY A 26 6.55 -1.92 10.14
C GLY A 26 5.68 -2.47 11.25
N ASP A 27 5.61 -1.71 12.31
CA ASP A 27 5.06 -2.05 13.61
C ASP A 27 3.59 -1.64 13.83
N SER A 28 2.91 -1.17 12.77
CA SER A 28 1.52 -0.69 12.84
C SER A 28 0.49 -1.75 13.26
N SER A 29 0.77 -3.03 13.00
CA SER A 29 -0.10 -4.15 13.37
C SER A 29 0.56 -5.08 14.40
N LEU A 30 1.56 -4.58 15.13
CA LEU A 30 2.22 -5.26 16.23
C LEU A 30 1.80 -4.62 17.57
N PRO A 31 1.65 -5.41 18.64
CA PRO A 31 1.39 -4.87 19.97
C PRO A 31 2.63 -4.15 20.49
N ALA A 32 2.43 -3.11 21.28
CA ALA A 32 3.53 -2.39 21.92
C ALA A 32 4.27 -3.24 22.97
N ARG A 33 3.57 -4.20 23.57
CA ARG A 33 4.09 -5.17 24.55
C ARG A 33 3.59 -6.56 24.23
N ALA A 34 4.36 -7.56 24.56
CA ALA A 34 4.04 -8.97 24.30
C ALA A 34 2.77 -9.48 25.03
N ASP A 35 2.40 -8.85 26.14
CA ASP A 35 1.22 -9.19 26.95
C ASP A 35 -0.06 -8.49 26.46
N PHE A 36 0.01 -7.58 25.48
CA PHE A 36 -1.18 -6.92 24.92
C PHE A 36 -1.91 -7.84 23.93
N PRO A 37 -3.20 -8.10 24.18
CA PRO A 37 -3.97 -8.98 23.32
C PRO A 37 -4.23 -8.36 21.94
N VAL A 38 -3.96 -9.14 20.91
CA VAL A 38 -4.22 -8.79 19.50
C VAL A 38 -5.33 -9.68 18.96
N ALA A 39 -6.37 -9.09 18.39
CA ALA A 39 -7.42 -9.84 17.70
C ALA A 39 -6.96 -10.16 16.27
N ASP A 40 -6.81 -11.45 15.95
CA ASP A 40 -6.65 -11.91 14.58
C ASP A 40 -8.01 -11.90 13.88
N THR A 41 -8.15 -11.07 12.85
CA THR A 41 -9.42 -10.88 12.14
C THR A 41 -9.60 -11.82 10.95
N THR A 42 -8.61 -12.65 10.63
CA THR A 42 -8.58 -13.44 9.39
C THR A 42 -9.65 -14.52 9.29
N LEU A 43 -10.26 -14.90 10.41
CA LEU A 43 -11.37 -15.87 10.45
C LEU A 43 -12.76 -15.21 10.41
N ALA A 44 -12.84 -13.88 10.50
CA ALA A 44 -14.08 -13.13 10.32
C ALA A 44 -14.14 -12.62 8.86
N ASP A 45 -14.41 -13.53 7.95
CA ASP A 45 -14.26 -13.37 6.51
C ASP A 45 -15.56 -13.59 5.73
N ARG A 46 -16.72 -13.28 6.35
CA ARG A 46 -18.02 -13.42 5.69
C ARG A 46 -18.34 -12.25 4.78
N LEU A 47 -18.84 -12.56 3.60
CA LEU A 47 -19.57 -11.61 2.76
C LEU A 47 -21.02 -11.54 3.28
N LEU A 48 -21.47 -10.35 3.65
CA LEU A 48 -22.76 -10.15 4.29
C LEU A 48 -23.86 -9.87 3.27
N SER A 49 -23.59 -9.02 2.29
CA SER A 49 -24.50 -8.75 1.18
C SER A 49 -23.72 -8.19 -0.03
N PHE A 50 -24.26 -8.43 -1.22
CA PHE A 50 -23.79 -7.81 -2.46
C PHE A 50 -25.01 -7.45 -3.33
N ASP A 51 -25.10 -6.18 -3.71
CA ASP A 51 -26.10 -5.72 -4.66
C ASP A 51 -25.46 -5.54 -6.05
N PRO A 52 -25.81 -6.38 -7.02
CA PRO A 52 -25.25 -6.31 -8.38
C PRO A 52 -25.76 -5.11 -9.20
N VAL A 53 -26.73 -4.36 -8.72
CA VAL A 53 -27.25 -3.16 -9.41
C VAL A 53 -26.40 -1.95 -9.04
N SER A 54 -26.17 -1.74 -7.75
CA SER A 54 -25.38 -0.60 -7.25
C SER A 54 -23.88 -0.92 -7.12
N GLY A 55 -23.49 -2.20 -7.12
CA GLY A 55 -22.15 -2.67 -6.82
C GLY A 55 -21.77 -2.58 -5.34
N LEU A 56 -22.72 -2.32 -4.45
CA LEU A 56 -22.44 -2.24 -3.01
C LEU A 56 -22.19 -3.62 -2.42
N LEU A 57 -21.05 -3.77 -1.79
CA LEU A 57 -20.64 -4.96 -1.05
C LEU A 57 -20.49 -4.62 0.43
N ARG A 58 -21.16 -5.39 1.29
CA ARG A 58 -20.94 -5.37 2.73
C ARG A 58 -20.21 -6.64 3.13
N ALA A 59 -19.12 -6.49 3.86
CA ALA A 59 -18.25 -7.60 4.25
C ALA A 59 -17.68 -7.39 5.65
N GLU A 60 -17.34 -8.49 6.33
CA GLU A 60 -16.54 -8.44 7.54
C GLU A 60 -15.11 -7.96 7.23
N ALA A 61 -14.49 -7.34 8.22
CA ALA A 61 -13.17 -6.72 8.05
C ALA A 61 -12.05 -7.70 7.73
N GLY A 62 -12.21 -8.99 8.07
CA GLY A 62 -11.24 -10.05 7.79
C GLY A 62 -11.29 -10.60 6.36
N VAL A 63 -12.30 -10.27 5.56
CA VAL A 63 -12.36 -10.68 4.15
C VAL A 63 -11.11 -10.23 3.42
N SER A 64 -10.41 -11.16 2.75
CA SER A 64 -9.19 -10.84 2.02
C SER A 64 -9.49 -10.35 0.60
N LEU A 65 -8.62 -9.50 0.07
CA LEU A 65 -8.69 -9.10 -1.34
C LEU A 65 -8.54 -10.30 -2.28
N LEU A 66 -7.74 -11.30 -1.90
CA LEU A 66 -7.66 -12.57 -2.63
C LEU A 66 -9.03 -13.25 -2.74
N THR A 67 -9.79 -13.30 -1.64
CA THR A 67 -11.15 -13.86 -1.63
C THR A 67 -12.07 -13.06 -2.55
N LEU A 68 -12.03 -11.74 -2.48
CA LEU A 68 -12.82 -10.88 -3.37
C LEU A 68 -12.47 -11.10 -4.83
N ASN A 69 -11.17 -11.15 -5.18
CA ASN A 69 -10.73 -11.40 -6.54
C ASN A 69 -11.23 -12.76 -7.07
N ARG A 70 -11.09 -13.83 -6.29
CA ARG A 70 -11.55 -15.17 -6.67
C ARG A 70 -13.05 -15.25 -6.90
N LEU A 71 -13.83 -14.54 -6.09
CA LEU A 71 -15.29 -14.58 -6.18
C LEU A 71 -15.84 -13.65 -7.26
N PHE A 72 -15.26 -12.49 -7.46
CA PHE A 72 -15.88 -11.42 -8.22
C PHE A 72 -15.25 -11.16 -9.59
N LEU A 73 -13.94 -11.36 -9.77
CA LEU A 73 -13.24 -11.03 -11.00
C LEU A 73 -13.90 -11.66 -12.24
N ASN A 74 -14.14 -12.95 -12.20
CA ASN A 74 -14.76 -13.68 -13.30
C ASN A 74 -16.29 -13.49 -13.42
N ARG A 75 -16.86 -12.66 -12.53
CA ARG A 75 -18.26 -12.23 -12.56
C ARG A 75 -18.40 -10.79 -13.03
N GLY A 76 -17.32 -10.17 -13.51
CA GLY A 76 -17.33 -8.82 -14.03
C GLY A 76 -17.23 -7.72 -12.94
N TRP A 77 -16.70 -8.05 -11.77
CA TRP A 77 -16.53 -7.10 -10.68
C TRP A 77 -15.12 -7.14 -10.11
N PHE A 78 -14.62 -5.98 -9.72
CA PHE A 78 -13.33 -5.83 -9.07
C PHE A 78 -13.39 -4.74 -7.98
N VAL A 79 -12.43 -4.75 -7.05
CA VAL A 79 -12.32 -3.65 -6.09
C VAL A 79 -11.93 -2.36 -6.82
N PRO A 80 -12.44 -1.20 -6.37
CA PRO A 80 -12.17 0.06 -7.05
C PRO A 80 -10.69 0.46 -7.00
N VAL A 81 -10.03 0.14 -5.89
CA VAL A 81 -8.61 0.43 -5.65
C VAL A 81 -7.93 -0.85 -5.14
N SER A 82 -6.84 -1.25 -5.80
CA SER A 82 -6.08 -2.45 -5.44
C SER A 82 -4.63 -2.09 -5.11
N PRO A 83 -4.13 -2.45 -3.90
CA PRO A 83 -2.71 -2.29 -3.57
C PRO A 83 -1.83 -3.29 -4.33
N GLY A 84 -0.53 -3.29 -4.08
CA GLY A 84 0.45 -4.15 -4.77
C GLY A 84 0.46 -5.63 -4.34
N THR A 85 -0.40 -6.03 -3.42
CA THR A 85 -0.60 -7.42 -2.97
C THR A 85 -2.08 -7.68 -2.72
N GLN A 86 -2.55 -8.89 -3.01
CA GLN A 86 -3.92 -9.33 -2.70
C GLN A 86 -4.04 -9.99 -1.31
N PHE A 87 -2.92 -10.17 -0.61
CA PHE A 87 -2.88 -10.73 0.74
C PHE A 87 -3.12 -9.65 1.81
N VAL A 88 -4.17 -8.85 1.63
CA VAL A 88 -4.63 -7.82 2.56
C VAL A 88 -6.10 -8.06 2.91
N THR A 89 -6.54 -7.60 4.07
CA THR A 89 -7.95 -7.67 4.49
C THR A 89 -8.68 -6.36 4.24
N VAL A 90 -10.00 -6.39 4.11
CA VAL A 90 -10.84 -5.19 3.96
C VAL A 90 -10.58 -4.18 5.08
N GLY A 91 -10.55 -4.63 6.34
CA GLY A 91 -10.23 -3.77 7.47
C GLY A 91 -8.84 -3.14 7.38
N GLY A 92 -7.82 -3.92 6.93
CA GLY A 92 -6.48 -3.42 6.70
C GLY A 92 -6.40 -2.42 5.53
N MET A 93 -7.18 -2.64 4.46
CA MET A 93 -7.25 -1.70 3.33
C MET A 93 -7.81 -0.35 3.76
N ILE A 94 -8.83 -0.33 4.63
CA ILE A 94 -9.41 0.88 5.20
C ILE A 94 -8.45 1.56 6.18
N ALA A 95 -7.92 0.79 7.14
CA ALA A 95 -7.02 1.33 8.16
C ALA A 95 -5.75 1.96 7.56
N SER A 96 -5.27 1.44 6.43
CA SER A 96 -4.11 1.97 5.71
C SER A 96 -4.48 2.96 4.60
N ASP A 97 -5.76 3.16 4.33
CA ASP A 97 -6.31 3.89 3.19
C ASP A 97 -5.50 3.58 1.91
N VAL A 98 -5.52 2.30 1.54
CA VAL A 98 -4.64 1.80 0.47
C VAL A 98 -4.88 2.52 -0.85
N HIS A 99 -3.81 2.69 -1.60
CA HIS A 99 -3.82 3.26 -2.93
C HIS A 99 -3.28 2.28 -3.98
N GLY A 100 -3.72 2.44 -5.21
CA GLY A 100 -3.38 1.57 -6.33
C GLY A 100 -2.57 2.23 -7.44
N LYS A 101 -2.50 1.56 -8.59
CA LYS A 101 -1.96 2.09 -9.83
C LYS A 101 -2.89 3.14 -10.48
N ASN A 102 -4.12 3.20 -10.02
CA ASN A 102 -5.20 4.08 -10.49
C ASN A 102 -5.45 5.28 -9.58
N HIS A 103 -4.52 5.60 -8.68
CA HIS A 103 -4.74 6.67 -7.70
C HIS A 103 -5.07 8.03 -8.33
N HIS A 104 -4.48 8.36 -9.47
CA HIS A 104 -4.73 9.62 -10.19
C HIS A 104 -6.16 9.74 -10.75
N VAL A 105 -6.90 8.61 -10.84
CA VAL A 105 -8.31 8.58 -11.29
C VAL A 105 -9.26 8.28 -10.14
N ASP A 106 -8.95 7.27 -9.33
CA ASP A 106 -9.88 6.67 -8.37
C ASP A 106 -9.57 7.01 -6.91
N GLY A 107 -8.45 7.71 -6.65
CA GLY A 107 -8.03 8.05 -5.30
C GLY A 107 -7.61 6.82 -4.46
N CYS A 108 -7.86 6.92 -3.17
CA CYS A 108 -7.63 5.85 -2.20
C CYS A 108 -8.86 4.94 -2.06
N PHE A 109 -8.69 3.81 -1.39
CA PHE A 109 -9.79 2.87 -1.14
C PHE A 109 -10.90 3.52 -0.30
N GLY A 110 -10.53 4.39 0.63
CA GLY A 110 -11.45 5.15 1.47
C GLY A 110 -12.49 5.94 0.68
N GLU A 111 -12.20 6.43 -0.52
CA GLU A 111 -13.16 7.16 -1.38
C GLU A 111 -14.38 6.33 -1.76
N HIS A 112 -14.24 5.01 -1.74
CA HIS A 112 -15.26 4.06 -2.14
C HIS A 112 -15.98 3.37 -0.97
N VAL A 113 -15.57 3.68 0.27
CA VAL A 113 -16.21 3.17 1.49
C VAL A 113 -17.41 4.03 1.83
N HIS A 114 -18.57 3.42 1.97
CA HIS A 114 -19.81 4.11 2.32
C HIS A 114 -20.05 4.16 3.82
N ARG A 115 -19.68 3.07 4.52
CA ARG A 115 -19.97 2.90 5.93
C ARG A 115 -18.99 1.91 6.55
N VAL A 116 -18.63 2.14 7.80
CA VAL A 116 -17.90 1.17 8.63
C VAL A 116 -18.60 0.97 9.96
N ARG A 117 -18.53 -0.24 10.48
CA ARG A 117 -19.01 -0.60 11.80
C ARG A 117 -17.79 -0.86 12.68
N LEU A 118 -17.63 -0.04 13.71
CA LEU A 118 -16.48 -0.02 14.60
C LEU A 118 -16.86 -0.44 16.01
N ARG A 119 -16.03 -1.23 16.68
CA ARG A 119 -15.97 -1.27 18.13
C ARG A 119 -15.00 -0.20 18.59
N VAL A 120 -15.48 0.81 19.27
CA VAL A 120 -14.68 1.87 19.87
C VAL A 120 -14.15 1.45 21.26
N ALA A 121 -13.21 2.23 21.82
CA ALA A 121 -12.46 1.85 23.01
C ALA A 121 -13.29 1.60 24.26
N ASP A 122 -14.47 2.22 24.41
CA ASP A 122 -15.40 1.99 25.53
C ASP A 122 -16.25 0.72 25.35
N GLY A 123 -16.08 0.00 24.26
CA GLY A 123 -16.77 -1.25 23.96
C GLY A 123 -18.06 -1.09 23.14
N ARG A 124 -18.56 0.12 22.95
CA ARG A 124 -19.71 0.38 22.08
C ARG A 124 -19.38 0.01 20.64
N ILE A 125 -20.39 -0.46 19.94
CA ILE A 125 -20.34 -0.67 18.50
C ILE A 125 -21.05 0.51 17.84
N VAL A 126 -20.30 1.24 17.01
CA VAL A 126 -20.75 2.46 16.33
C VAL A 126 -20.74 2.23 14.83
N GLU A 127 -21.77 2.65 14.14
CA GLU A 127 -21.80 2.72 12.69
C GLU A 127 -21.47 4.17 12.27
N CYS A 128 -20.43 4.33 11.46
CA CYS A 128 -20.01 5.64 11.00
C CYS A 128 -19.94 5.71 9.46
N SER A 129 -20.26 6.90 8.94
CA SER A 129 -20.33 7.21 7.51
C SER A 129 -20.12 8.70 7.29
N GLU A 130 -20.24 9.18 6.04
CA GLU A 130 -20.23 10.62 5.73
C GLU A 130 -21.34 11.42 6.43
N THR A 131 -22.44 10.77 6.79
CA THR A 131 -23.63 11.41 7.40
C THR A 131 -23.82 11.06 8.87
N SER A 132 -23.02 10.14 9.42
CA SER A 132 -23.09 9.71 10.82
C SER A 132 -21.69 9.54 11.38
N GLU A 133 -21.40 10.18 12.52
CA GLU A 133 -20.08 10.18 13.18
C GLU A 133 -18.94 10.42 12.18
N ARG A 134 -19.12 11.45 11.36
CA ARG A 134 -18.27 11.78 10.22
C ARG A 134 -16.79 11.92 10.59
N ASP A 135 -16.50 12.54 11.73
CA ASP A 135 -15.11 12.73 12.19
C ASP A 135 -14.43 11.39 12.45
N LEU A 136 -15.15 10.46 13.12
CA LEU A 136 -14.66 9.11 13.38
C LEU A 136 -14.47 8.34 12.06
N PHE A 137 -15.41 8.47 11.14
CA PHE A 137 -15.34 7.86 9.83
C PHE A 137 -14.08 8.30 9.07
N LEU A 138 -13.85 9.61 8.96
CA LEU A 138 -12.68 10.16 8.27
C LEU A 138 -11.35 9.85 8.99
N ALA A 139 -11.35 9.82 10.32
CA ALA A 139 -10.18 9.42 11.09
C ALA A 139 -9.85 7.93 10.97
N THR A 140 -10.84 7.09 10.64
CA THR A 140 -10.65 5.65 10.45
C THR A 140 -9.94 5.33 9.13
N MET A 141 -10.18 6.13 8.08
CA MET A 141 -9.48 6.00 6.79
C MET A 141 -8.03 6.43 6.95
N GLY A 142 -7.11 5.48 6.82
CA GLY A 142 -5.67 5.73 7.01
C GLY A 142 -5.24 5.85 8.48
N GLY A 143 -6.16 5.74 9.45
CA GLY A 143 -5.90 5.89 10.87
C GLY A 143 -5.20 4.70 11.54
N MET A 144 -4.67 3.78 10.76
CA MET A 144 -3.87 2.62 11.18
C MET A 144 -4.56 1.73 12.23
N GLY A 145 -5.91 1.76 12.30
CA GLY A 145 -6.70 1.00 13.27
C GLY A 145 -6.75 1.61 14.68
N LEU A 146 -6.31 2.85 14.84
CA LEU A 146 -6.20 3.52 16.14
C LEU A 146 -7.49 4.20 16.62
N THR A 147 -8.53 4.21 15.79
CA THR A 147 -9.85 4.82 16.10
C THR A 147 -10.87 3.82 16.61
N GLY A 148 -10.59 2.52 16.44
CA GLY A 148 -11.50 1.44 16.78
C GLY A 148 -11.20 0.17 16.00
N HIS A 149 -11.78 -0.93 16.41
CA HIS A 149 -11.72 -2.20 15.69
C HIS A 149 -12.76 -2.24 14.59
N ILE A 150 -12.34 -2.26 13.33
CA ILE A 150 -13.24 -2.38 12.19
C ILE A 150 -13.84 -3.79 12.19
N LEU A 151 -15.16 -3.87 12.34
CA LEU A 151 -15.90 -5.14 12.34
C LEU A 151 -16.41 -5.48 10.94
N GLU A 152 -17.04 -4.50 10.31
CA GLU A 152 -17.65 -4.62 8.99
C GLU A 152 -17.45 -3.33 8.20
N ALA A 153 -17.46 -3.46 6.89
CA ALA A 153 -17.46 -2.31 5.99
C ALA A 153 -18.40 -2.52 4.80
N GLU A 154 -18.99 -1.44 4.34
CA GLU A 154 -19.75 -1.36 3.12
C GLU A 154 -19.01 -0.45 2.14
N PHE A 155 -18.71 -0.96 0.94
CA PHE A 155 -17.98 -0.24 -0.07
C PHE A 155 -18.46 -0.61 -1.48
N ARG A 156 -18.19 0.25 -2.45
CA ARG A 156 -18.62 0.05 -3.82
C ARG A 156 -17.58 -0.73 -4.60
N MET A 157 -17.99 -1.83 -5.20
CA MET A 157 -17.22 -2.58 -6.20
C MET A 157 -17.32 -1.87 -7.57
N ARG A 158 -16.33 -2.09 -8.43
CA ARG A 158 -16.31 -1.60 -9.81
C ARG A 158 -16.73 -2.70 -10.77
N GLN A 159 -17.68 -2.41 -11.64
CA GLN A 159 -17.97 -3.25 -12.78
C GLN A 159 -16.84 -3.15 -13.81
N ILE A 160 -16.39 -4.27 -14.35
CA ILE A 160 -15.31 -4.36 -15.33
C ILE A 160 -15.80 -5.03 -16.60
N PRO A 161 -15.34 -4.60 -17.79
CA PRO A 161 -15.80 -5.12 -19.08
C PRO A 161 -15.30 -6.55 -19.34
N SER A 162 -14.12 -6.88 -18.84
CA SER A 162 -13.56 -8.24 -18.91
C SER A 162 -12.59 -8.46 -17.74
N PRO A 163 -12.25 -9.71 -17.40
CA PRO A 163 -11.29 -10.00 -16.33
C PRO A 163 -9.82 -9.88 -16.76
N TRP A 164 -9.53 -9.33 -17.94
CA TRP A 164 -8.20 -9.21 -18.50
C TRP A 164 -7.73 -7.73 -18.53
N ILE A 165 -6.44 -7.53 -18.47
CA ILE A 165 -5.82 -6.21 -18.62
C ILE A 165 -5.24 -6.07 -20.04
N TRP A 166 -5.60 -4.97 -20.72
CA TRP A 166 -4.81 -4.46 -21.83
C TRP A 166 -3.71 -3.57 -21.25
N GLY A 167 -2.47 -3.98 -21.43
CA GLY A 167 -1.33 -3.28 -20.86
C GLY A 167 -0.30 -2.86 -21.89
N GLU A 168 0.39 -1.79 -21.58
CA GLU A 168 1.55 -1.30 -22.33
C GLU A 168 2.71 -1.04 -21.38
N SER A 169 3.90 -1.45 -21.75
CA SER A 169 5.15 -1.14 -21.06
C SER A 169 6.09 -0.39 -21.98
N GLU A 170 6.72 0.68 -21.46
CA GLU A 170 7.62 1.53 -22.22
C GLU A 170 8.93 1.75 -21.43
N ARG A 171 10.06 1.60 -22.10
CA ARG A 171 11.38 1.82 -21.54
C ARG A 171 11.69 3.31 -21.49
N MET A 172 12.00 3.84 -20.31
CA MET A 172 12.34 5.24 -20.03
C MET A 172 13.80 5.37 -19.70
N ASP A 173 14.51 6.27 -20.39
CA ASP A 173 15.98 6.35 -20.34
C ASP A 173 16.48 7.11 -19.10
N HIS A 174 15.68 7.99 -18.50
CA HIS A 174 16.01 8.80 -17.31
C HIS A 174 14.75 9.29 -16.58
N LEU A 175 14.94 9.91 -15.41
CA LEU A 175 13.87 10.37 -14.52
C LEU A 175 12.89 11.33 -15.21
N ASP A 176 13.39 12.33 -15.94
CA ASP A 176 12.51 13.31 -16.57
C ASP A 176 11.62 12.66 -17.65
N ALA A 177 12.18 11.71 -18.42
CA ALA A 177 11.40 10.92 -19.35
C ALA A 177 10.33 10.08 -18.63
N MET A 178 10.68 9.47 -17.49
CA MET A 178 9.74 8.69 -16.67
C MET A 178 8.61 9.57 -16.14
N VAL A 179 8.91 10.71 -15.52
CA VAL A 179 7.89 11.63 -14.96
C VAL A 179 7.01 12.20 -16.07
N ALA A 180 7.61 12.66 -17.18
CA ALA A 180 6.85 13.12 -18.34
C ALA A 180 5.96 12.02 -18.93
N GLY A 181 6.46 10.78 -18.96
CA GLY A 181 5.71 9.60 -19.39
C GLY A 181 4.52 9.30 -18.48
N LEU A 182 4.72 9.32 -17.15
CA LEU A 182 3.64 9.14 -16.16
C LEU A 182 2.56 10.21 -16.31
N LYS A 183 2.95 11.49 -16.40
CA LYS A 183 2.00 12.62 -16.59
C LYS A 183 1.21 12.52 -17.89
N ARG A 184 1.84 12.10 -18.99
CA ARG A 184 1.13 11.84 -20.27
C ARG A 184 0.18 10.67 -20.12
N ALA A 185 0.67 9.54 -19.57
CA ALA A 185 -0.13 8.35 -19.42
C ALA A 185 -1.34 8.55 -18.51
N ALA A 186 -1.22 9.37 -17.46
CA ALA A 186 -2.33 9.69 -16.56
C ALA A 186 -3.56 10.31 -17.22
N ARG A 187 -3.41 10.88 -18.43
CA ARG A 187 -4.53 11.47 -19.20
C ARG A 187 -5.41 10.42 -19.87
N ASP A 188 -4.77 9.32 -20.33
CA ASP A 188 -5.42 8.37 -21.22
C ASP A 188 -5.55 6.97 -20.60
N TRP A 189 -4.77 6.68 -19.55
CA TRP A 189 -4.70 5.38 -18.93
C TRP A 189 -5.15 5.42 -17.48
N PRO A 190 -6.15 4.62 -17.10
CA PRO A 190 -6.65 4.59 -15.72
C PRO A 190 -5.66 4.01 -14.72
N MET A 191 -4.66 3.26 -15.17
CA MET A 191 -3.68 2.63 -14.31
C MET A 191 -2.25 2.88 -14.81
N THR A 192 -1.41 3.48 -13.98
CA THR A 192 -0.01 3.80 -14.32
C THR A 192 0.93 3.51 -13.16
N VAL A 193 2.14 3.04 -13.48
CA VAL A 193 3.22 2.83 -12.51
C VAL A 193 4.55 2.75 -13.24
N GLY A 194 5.61 3.30 -12.65
CA GLY A 194 6.96 3.12 -13.12
C GLY A 194 7.77 2.22 -12.19
N TRP A 195 8.53 1.28 -12.74
CA TRP A 195 9.68 0.69 -12.07
C TRP A 195 10.91 1.49 -12.45
N ILE A 196 11.76 1.87 -11.50
CA ILE A 196 13.00 2.60 -11.76
C ILE A 196 14.22 1.88 -11.20
N ASP A 197 15.33 1.97 -11.91
CA ASP A 197 16.64 1.53 -11.45
C ASP A 197 17.20 2.56 -10.47
N CYS A 198 16.98 2.33 -9.17
CA CYS A 198 17.44 3.23 -8.10
C CYS A 198 18.96 3.26 -7.90
N LEU A 199 19.72 2.46 -8.65
CA LEU A 199 21.19 2.47 -8.63
C LEU A 199 21.80 3.17 -9.85
N ALA A 200 21.00 3.52 -10.85
CA ALA A 200 21.45 4.29 -12.00
C ALA A 200 21.83 5.72 -11.58
N ARG A 201 22.83 6.31 -12.25
CA ARG A 201 23.41 7.61 -11.91
C ARG A 201 23.62 8.47 -13.16
N GLY A 202 23.87 9.76 -12.93
CA GLY A 202 24.15 10.73 -14.00
C GLY A 202 23.02 10.82 -15.01
N ALA A 203 23.29 10.77 -16.29
CA ALA A 203 22.29 10.86 -17.35
C ALA A 203 21.21 9.74 -17.31
N ASN A 204 21.51 8.62 -16.66
CA ASN A 204 20.57 7.50 -16.54
C ASN A 204 19.82 7.47 -15.20
N LEU A 205 19.98 8.47 -14.33
CA LEU A 205 19.28 8.53 -13.04
C LEU A 205 17.77 8.37 -13.27
N GLY A 206 17.15 7.42 -12.56
CA GLY A 206 15.71 7.16 -12.67
C GLY A 206 15.26 6.51 -13.98
N ARG A 207 16.18 5.94 -14.80
CA ARG A 207 15.78 5.09 -15.93
C ARG A 207 14.91 3.95 -15.45
N GLY A 208 13.97 3.47 -16.28
CA GLY A 208 13.08 2.43 -15.83
C GLY A 208 12.08 1.96 -16.88
N ILE A 209 11.03 1.33 -16.40
CA ILE A 209 9.92 0.82 -17.21
C ILE A 209 8.64 1.48 -16.74
N LEU A 210 8.01 2.25 -17.60
CA LEU A 210 6.66 2.76 -17.42
C LEU A 210 5.66 1.67 -17.82
N MET A 211 4.77 1.30 -16.94
CA MET A 211 3.69 0.35 -17.18
C MET A 211 2.36 1.08 -17.08
N LYS A 212 1.53 0.87 -18.10
CA LYS A 212 0.18 1.45 -18.22
C LYS A 212 -0.82 0.30 -18.43
N GLY A 213 -2.04 0.45 -17.94
CA GLY A 213 -3.05 -0.58 -18.10
C GLY A 213 -4.47 -0.04 -17.99
N ARG A 214 -5.37 -0.75 -18.63
CA ARG A 214 -6.83 -0.62 -18.51
C ARG A 214 -7.45 -2.02 -18.56
N TRP A 215 -8.67 -2.15 -18.14
CA TRP A 215 -9.42 -3.37 -18.41
C TRP A 215 -9.58 -3.55 -19.91
N ALA A 216 -9.31 -4.74 -20.41
CA ALA A 216 -9.49 -5.08 -21.81
C ALA A 216 -10.98 -5.05 -22.16
N SER A 217 -11.34 -4.58 -23.35
CA SER A 217 -12.71 -4.68 -23.86
C SER A 217 -13.05 -6.15 -24.12
N PRO A 218 -14.35 -6.52 -24.24
CA PRO A 218 -14.74 -7.88 -24.56
C PRO A 218 -14.11 -8.41 -25.85
N ASP A 219 -13.93 -7.55 -26.86
CA ASP A 219 -13.36 -7.92 -28.16
C ASP A 219 -11.83 -8.14 -28.12
N GLU A 220 -11.16 -7.53 -27.14
CA GLU A 220 -9.71 -7.69 -26.91
C GLU A 220 -9.38 -8.87 -25.99
N ALA A 221 -10.33 -9.23 -25.14
CA ALA A 221 -10.12 -10.23 -24.11
C ALA A 221 -10.10 -11.64 -24.70
N PRO A 222 -9.20 -12.52 -24.23
CA PRO A 222 -9.30 -13.93 -24.54
C PRO A 222 -10.65 -14.53 -24.11
N GLU A 223 -11.19 -15.46 -24.86
CA GLU A 223 -12.43 -16.18 -24.51
C GLU A 223 -12.28 -16.96 -23.19
N THR A 224 -11.05 -17.38 -22.88
CA THR A 224 -10.75 -18.11 -21.65
C THR A 224 -10.63 -17.16 -20.47
N ARG A 225 -11.16 -17.57 -19.32
CA ARG A 225 -11.01 -16.82 -18.06
C ARG A 225 -9.56 -16.89 -17.54
N PRO A 226 -9.07 -15.86 -16.84
CA PRO A 226 -7.77 -15.94 -16.18
C PRO A 226 -7.75 -17.10 -15.19
N SER A 227 -6.79 -18.00 -15.36
CA SER A 227 -6.57 -19.11 -14.44
C SER A 227 -5.66 -18.70 -13.29
N VAL A 228 -5.76 -19.38 -12.16
CA VAL A 228 -4.81 -19.19 -11.05
C VAL A 228 -3.42 -19.57 -11.56
N LYS A 229 -2.49 -18.61 -11.50
CA LYS A 229 -1.10 -18.85 -11.91
C LYS A 229 -0.37 -19.71 -10.88
N ARG A 230 0.57 -20.53 -11.38
CA ARG A 230 1.55 -21.19 -10.52
C ARG A 230 2.51 -20.17 -9.97
N HIS A 231 2.73 -20.20 -8.66
CA HIS A 231 3.72 -19.39 -8.00
C HIS A 231 5.09 -20.05 -8.06
N LEU A 232 6.11 -19.23 -8.22
CA LEU A 232 7.48 -19.62 -7.94
C LEU A 232 7.69 -19.54 -6.43
N ARG A 233 8.50 -20.42 -5.86
CA ARG A 233 8.81 -20.38 -4.43
C ARG A 233 10.31 -20.21 -4.24
N ILE A 234 10.70 -19.31 -3.33
CA ILE A 234 12.09 -19.23 -2.88
C ILE A 234 12.33 -20.36 -1.89
N PRO A 235 13.20 -21.33 -2.20
CA PRO A 235 13.27 -22.59 -1.47
C PRO A 235 13.99 -22.51 -0.13
N PHE A 236 14.80 -21.46 0.09
CA PHE A 236 15.59 -21.25 1.30
C PHE A 236 15.97 -19.78 1.48
N GLU A 237 16.34 -19.42 2.69
CA GLU A 237 16.80 -18.08 3.03
C GLU A 237 18.20 -17.82 2.43
N PHE A 238 18.31 -16.74 1.64
CA PHE A 238 19.57 -16.39 1.00
C PHE A 238 20.59 -15.84 2.00
N PRO A 239 21.88 -16.16 1.86
CA PRO A 239 22.91 -15.49 2.62
C PRO A 239 22.90 -13.98 2.40
N SER A 240 23.11 -13.19 3.46
CA SER A 240 23.03 -11.72 3.41
C SER A 240 23.99 -11.05 2.41
N PHE A 241 25.04 -11.73 1.98
CA PHE A 241 25.99 -11.20 1.00
C PHE A 241 25.47 -11.26 -0.44
N VAL A 242 24.43 -12.05 -0.72
CA VAL A 242 23.86 -12.19 -2.08
C VAL A 242 23.26 -10.86 -2.54
N LEU A 243 22.56 -10.14 -1.64
CA LEU A 243 22.05 -8.80 -1.93
C LEU A 243 23.11 -7.74 -1.61
N CYS A 244 24.00 -7.52 -2.55
CA CYS A 244 25.01 -6.47 -2.51
C CYS A 244 24.87 -5.51 -3.71
N LYS A 245 25.55 -4.37 -3.68
CA LYS A 245 25.45 -3.39 -4.76
C LYS A 245 25.72 -3.97 -6.16
N PRO A 246 26.77 -4.83 -6.37
CA PRO A 246 27.00 -5.44 -7.67
C PRO A 246 25.86 -6.33 -8.17
N SER A 247 25.33 -7.23 -7.31
CA SER A 247 24.26 -8.15 -7.71
C SER A 247 22.96 -7.42 -8.01
N MET A 248 22.60 -6.43 -7.18
CA MET A 248 21.42 -5.59 -7.43
C MET A 248 21.55 -4.75 -8.69
N LYS A 249 22.75 -4.20 -8.96
CA LYS A 249 23.03 -3.46 -10.19
C LYS A 249 22.92 -4.35 -11.43
N ALA A 250 23.43 -5.58 -11.35
CA ALA A 250 23.32 -6.56 -12.43
C ALA A 250 21.84 -6.95 -12.67
N PHE A 251 21.08 -7.18 -11.60
CA PHE A 251 19.63 -7.45 -11.71
C PHE A 251 18.88 -6.28 -12.35
N ASN A 252 19.08 -5.05 -11.86
CA ASN A 252 18.41 -3.86 -12.39
C ASN A 252 18.75 -3.65 -13.88
N LEU A 253 20.00 -3.87 -14.26
CA LEU A 253 20.44 -3.80 -15.66
C LEU A 253 19.73 -4.86 -16.53
N ALA A 254 19.70 -6.11 -16.04
CA ALA A 254 19.04 -7.21 -16.75
C ALA A 254 17.52 -6.96 -16.86
N TYR A 255 16.87 -6.48 -15.80
CA TYR A 255 15.44 -6.16 -15.80
C TYR A 255 15.12 -5.02 -16.78
N PHE A 256 15.94 -3.97 -16.84
CA PHE A 256 15.78 -2.87 -17.79
C PHE A 256 15.90 -3.36 -19.23
N TRP A 257 16.93 -4.15 -19.55
CA TRP A 257 17.18 -4.64 -20.91
C TRP A 257 16.34 -5.86 -21.31
N LYS A 258 15.65 -6.51 -20.37
CA LYS A 258 14.63 -7.52 -20.68
C LYS A 258 13.55 -6.96 -21.61
N HIS A 259 13.29 -5.66 -21.55
CA HIS A 259 12.40 -4.94 -22.48
C HIS A 259 13.18 -4.57 -23.75
N VAL A 260 13.52 -5.58 -24.59
CA VAL A 260 14.27 -5.37 -25.85
C VAL A 260 13.58 -4.36 -26.73
N GLN A 261 12.28 -4.50 -26.95
CA GLN A 261 11.46 -3.49 -27.62
C GLN A 261 11.20 -2.33 -26.66
N ARG A 262 11.34 -1.09 -27.16
CA ARG A 262 11.10 0.11 -26.33
C ARG A 262 9.67 0.15 -25.79
N ILE A 263 8.70 -0.18 -26.64
CA ILE A 263 7.27 -0.26 -26.30
C ILE A 263 6.79 -1.68 -26.57
N ARG A 264 6.09 -2.23 -25.62
CA ARG A 264 5.44 -3.54 -25.74
C ARG A 264 4.02 -3.43 -25.18
N SER A 265 3.02 -3.86 -25.96
CA SER A 265 1.61 -3.88 -25.58
C SER A 265 1.00 -5.27 -25.76
N GLY A 266 -0.10 -5.53 -25.07
CA GLY A 266 -0.87 -6.75 -25.21
C GLY A 266 -1.70 -7.10 -23.98
N ILE A 267 -2.33 -8.26 -24.03
CA ILE A 267 -3.14 -8.79 -22.93
C ILE A 267 -2.23 -9.28 -21.80
N ILE A 268 -2.52 -8.85 -20.60
CA ILE A 268 -1.78 -9.19 -19.38
C ILE A 268 -2.75 -9.85 -18.39
N HIS A 269 -2.30 -10.93 -17.76
CA HIS A 269 -3.04 -11.55 -16.68
C HIS A 269 -3.17 -10.56 -15.50
N PRO A 270 -4.36 -10.40 -14.87
CA PRO A 270 -4.57 -9.43 -13.79
C PRO A 270 -3.61 -9.61 -12.62
N ASP A 271 -3.32 -10.85 -12.18
CA ASP A 271 -2.36 -11.08 -11.10
C ASP A 271 -0.96 -10.58 -11.45
N SER A 272 -0.52 -10.76 -12.69
CA SER A 272 0.79 -10.27 -13.13
C SER A 272 0.86 -8.75 -13.22
N PHE A 273 -0.27 -8.12 -13.50
CA PHE A 273 -0.35 -6.66 -13.57
C PHE A 273 -0.46 -6.04 -12.17
N PHE A 274 -1.39 -6.52 -11.34
CA PHE A 274 -1.64 -5.95 -10.02
C PHE A 274 -0.64 -6.42 -8.97
N TYR A 275 -0.29 -7.71 -8.95
CA TYR A 275 0.40 -8.39 -7.86
C TYR A 275 1.67 -9.14 -8.30
N PRO A 276 2.62 -8.49 -8.96
CA PRO A 276 3.79 -9.19 -9.52
C PRO A 276 4.63 -9.90 -8.45
N LEU A 277 4.71 -9.38 -7.23
CA LEU A 277 5.45 -10.01 -6.12
C LEU A 277 4.69 -11.20 -5.51
N ASP A 278 3.36 -11.19 -5.53
CA ASP A 278 2.57 -12.33 -5.03
C ASP A 278 2.75 -13.59 -5.89
N MET A 279 3.36 -13.45 -7.09
CA MET A 279 3.70 -14.59 -7.95
C MET A 279 4.93 -15.38 -7.45
N VAL A 280 5.62 -14.87 -6.43
CA VAL A 280 6.80 -15.52 -5.84
C VAL A 280 6.55 -15.72 -4.35
N ASP A 281 6.24 -16.95 -3.97
CA ASP A 281 6.06 -17.30 -2.57
C ASP A 281 7.39 -17.18 -1.82
N ASP A 282 7.31 -16.70 -0.58
CA ASP A 282 8.47 -16.53 0.30
C ASP A 282 9.58 -15.61 -0.29
N TRP A 283 9.21 -14.68 -1.17
CA TRP A 283 10.18 -13.77 -1.84
C TRP A 283 11.02 -12.95 -0.85
N ASN A 284 10.52 -12.71 0.36
CA ASN A 284 11.25 -12.03 1.43
C ASN A 284 12.53 -12.79 1.86
N LEU A 285 12.59 -14.11 1.67
CA LEU A 285 13.77 -14.92 1.99
C LEU A 285 15.02 -14.53 1.16
N ILE A 286 14.82 -13.83 0.03
CA ILE A 286 15.93 -13.29 -0.78
C ILE A 286 16.76 -12.28 0.04
N TYR A 287 16.14 -11.57 1.00
CA TYR A 287 16.84 -10.58 1.83
C TYR A 287 17.68 -11.18 2.96
N GLY A 288 17.56 -12.48 3.20
CA GLY A 288 18.31 -13.20 4.23
C GLY A 288 17.88 -12.86 5.65
N PRO A 289 18.60 -13.33 6.69
CA PRO A 289 18.18 -13.30 8.08
C PRO A 289 18.03 -11.88 8.66
N ARG A 290 18.63 -10.86 8.04
CA ARG A 290 18.45 -9.47 8.47
C ARG A 290 17.14 -8.86 7.98
N GLY A 291 16.49 -9.51 7.02
CA GLY A 291 15.25 -9.04 6.43
C GLY A 291 15.41 -7.74 5.63
N PHE A 292 14.31 -7.07 5.41
CA PHE A 292 14.26 -5.84 4.65
C PHE A 292 13.20 -4.88 5.23
N THR A 293 13.28 -3.63 4.81
CA THR A 293 12.23 -2.64 5.02
C THR A 293 11.89 -1.95 3.70
N GLN A 294 10.74 -1.31 3.66
CA GLN A 294 10.37 -0.46 2.54
C GLN A 294 10.25 0.99 3.03
N TYR A 295 10.81 1.91 2.28
CA TYR A 295 10.57 3.34 2.47
C TYR A 295 9.65 3.83 1.36
N GLN A 296 8.57 4.51 1.72
CA GLN A 296 7.68 5.12 0.74
C GLN A 296 7.33 6.54 1.15
N CYS A 297 7.58 7.48 0.24
CA CYS A 297 7.18 8.88 0.40
C CYS A 297 6.39 9.37 -0.80
N VAL A 298 5.73 10.51 -0.66
CA VAL A 298 5.19 11.32 -1.74
C VAL A 298 5.82 12.71 -1.67
N LEU A 299 6.34 13.17 -2.79
CA LEU A 299 7.02 14.45 -2.96
C LEU A 299 6.18 15.35 -3.88
N PRO A 300 6.01 16.63 -3.57
CA PRO A 300 5.25 17.55 -4.41
C PRO A 300 5.78 17.60 -5.84
N HIS A 301 4.89 17.89 -6.79
CA HIS A 301 5.31 18.22 -8.13
C HIS A 301 6.17 19.49 -8.17
N ALA A 302 7.18 19.49 -9.02
CA ALA A 302 7.95 20.66 -9.40
C ALA A 302 8.22 20.63 -10.91
N GLU A 303 8.42 21.79 -11.53
CA GLU A 303 8.62 21.89 -12.98
C GLU A 303 9.88 21.14 -13.45
N ASP A 304 10.94 21.20 -12.64
CA ASP A 304 12.24 20.56 -12.91
C ASP A 304 12.36 19.12 -12.40
N ASN A 305 11.28 18.54 -11.82
CA ASN A 305 11.28 17.26 -11.11
C ASN A 305 12.32 17.20 -9.96
N GLY A 306 12.75 18.36 -9.46
CA GLY A 306 13.82 18.51 -8.46
C GLY A 306 13.63 17.67 -7.20
N PRO A 307 12.45 17.69 -6.54
CA PRO A 307 12.22 16.88 -5.33
C PRO A 307 12.47 15.38 -5.55
N ALA A 308 11.93 14.80 -6.61
CA ALA A 308 12.13 13.39 -6.92
C ALA A 308 13.60 13.07 -7.27
N ARG A 309 14.27 13.98 -8.01
CA ARG A 309 15.69 13.87 -8.36
C ARG A 309 16.57 13.90 -7.12
N ARG A 310 16.42 14.93 -6.26
CA ARG A 310 17.19 15.06 -5.01
C ARG A 310 16.96 13.86 -4.09
N PHE A 311 15.76 13.31 -4.07
CA PHE A 311 15.46 12.13 -3.27
C PHE A 311 16.21 10.89 -3.77
N LEU A 312 16.22 10.60 -5.07
CA LEU A 312 16.96 9.47 -5.63
C LEU A 312 18.47 9.64 -5.44
N GLU A 313 18.99 10.84 -5.65
CA GLU A 313 20.40 11.15 -5.41
C GLU A 313 20.77 10.97 -3.93
N ARG A 314 19.92 11.45 -3.02
CA ARG A 314 20.11 11.26 -1.58
C ARG A 314 20.09 9.79 -1.20
N PHE A 315 19.12 9.01 -1.70
CA PHE A 315 19.04 7.58 -1.43
C PHE A 315 20.34 6.85 -1.83
N ILE A 316 20.86 7.14 -3.02
CA ILE A 316 22.12 6.58 -3.49
C ILE A 316 23.29 7.05 -2.60
N ALA A 317 23.34 8.31 -2.22
CA ALA A 317 24.42 8.91 -1.43
C ALA A 317 24.50 8.33 -0.02
N VAL A 318 23.35 8.07 0.61
CA VAL A 318 23.30 7.45 1.96
C VAL A 318 23.51 5.93 1.94
N GLY A 319 23.85 5.36 0.78
CA GLY A 319 24.16 3.94 0.65
C GLY A 319 22.97 3.06 0.32
N GLY A 320 21.83 3.64 0.02
CA GLY A 320 20.64 2.91 -0.39
C GLY A 320 20.87 2.01 -1.59
N MET A 321 20.23 0.85 -1.58
CA MET A 321 20.30 -0.14 -2.65
C MET A 321 19.03 -1.00 -2.64
N GLY A 322 18.44 -1.22 -3.81
CA GLY A 322 17.24 -2.02 -3.98
C GLY A 322 17.07 -2.49 -5.41
N PHE A 323 16.34 -3.57 -5.58
CA PHE A 323 15.91 -4.02 -6.90
C PHE A 323 14.44 -3.69 -7.17
N LEU A 324 13.67 -3.44 -6.11
CA LEU A 324 12.30 -2.97 -6.23
C LEU A 324 12.24 -1.48 -5.87
N CYS A 325 12.11 -0.65 -6.88
CA CYS A 325 11.83 0.76 -6.71
C CYS A 325 10.70 1.16 -7.66
N VAL A 326 9.64 1.71 -7.10
CA VAL A 326 8.41 2.04 -7.81
C VAL A 326 8.15 3.53 -7.71
N ILE A 327 7.78 4.15 -8.82
CA ILE A 327 7.35 5.55 -8.90
C ILE A 327 5.92 5.63 -9.46
N LYS A 328 5.11 6.51 -8.89
CA LYS A 328 3.74 6.77 -9.34
C LYS A 328 3.45 8.27 -9.30
N ASP A 329 2.66 8.72 -10.26
CA ASP A 329 2.00 10.01 -10.19
C ASP A 329 0.71 9.87 -9.37
N CYS A 330 0.58 10.64 -8.30
CA CYS A 330 -0.59 10.62 -7.42
C CYS A 330 -1.51 11.80 -7.73
N GLY A 331 -2.82 11.53 -7.77
CA GLY A 331 -3.87 12.53 -7.91
C GLY A 331 -4.21 13.24 -6.60
N ALA A 332 -5.47 13.62 -6.45
CA ALA A 332 -5.98 14.34 -5.29
C ALA A 332 -5.68 13.62 -3.96
N GLU A 333 -5.61 14.40 -2.89
CA GLU A 333 -5.46 13.87 -1.54
C GLU A 333 -6.69 13.05 -1.13
N GLY A 334 -6.48 11.91 -0.46
CA GLY A 334 -7.54 11.10 0.07
C GLY A 334 -8.30 11.80 1.21
N ARG A 335 -9.58 11.46 1.38
CA ARG A 335 -10.46 12.09 2.40
C ARG A 335 -10.14 11.70 3.85
N GLY A 336 -9.41 10.62 4.07
CA GLY A 336 -9.00 10.20 5.40
C GLY A 336 -8.02 11.17 6.04
N MET A 337 -8.14 11.38 7.36
CA MET A 337 -7.31 12.36 8.08
C MET A 337 -5.81 12.06 8.00
N LEU A 338 -5.40 10.80 7.86
CA LEU A 338 -4.00 10.41 7.68
C LEU A 338 -3.76 9.69 6.33
N SER A 339 -4.63 9.89 5.34
CA SER A 339 -4.40 9.38 3.99
C SER A 339 -3.05 9.82 3.45
N PHE A 340 -2.26 8.85 2.99
CA PHE A 340 -0.88 9.10 2.56
C PHE A 340 -0.75 9.86 1.24
N PRO A 341 -1.46 9.46 0.14
CA PRO A 341 -1.25 10.10 -1.14
C PRO A 341 -1.74 11.56 -1.15
N ARG A 342 -1.04 12.36 -1.92
CA ARG A 342 -1.37 13.75 -2.26
C ARG A 342 -0.82 14.03 -3.66
N PRO A 343 -1.22 15.15 -4.33
CA PRO A 343 -0.65 15.49 -5.63
C PRO A 343 0.88 15.52 -5.57
N GLY A 344 1.54 14.64 -6.35
CA GLY A 344 2.99 14.50 -6.31
C GLY A 344 3.49 13.14 -6.79
N MET A 345 4.80 12.98 -6.80
CA MET A 345 5.47 11.73 -7.14
C MET A 345 5.64 10.86 -5.91
N SER A 346 4.92 9.74 -5.84
CA SER A 346 5.16 8.72 -4.82
C SER A 346 6.30 7.81 -5.25
N ILE A 347 7.30 7.65 -4.40
CA ILE A 347 8.44 6.76 -4.62
C ILE A 347 8.49 5.75 -3.47
N ALA A 348 8.52 4.46 -3.81
CA ALA A 348 8.62 3.37 -2.87
C ALA A 348 9.80 2.48 -3.22
N MET A 349 10.63 2.14 -2.24
CA MET A 349 11.82 1.33 -2.45
C MET A 349 12.09 0.39 -1.29
N ASP A 350 12.42 -0.87 -1.64
CA ASP A 350 12.82 -1.89 -0.69
C ASP A 350 14.33 -1.90 -0.55
N PHE A 351 14.81 -2.08 0.67
CA PHE A 351 16.24 -2.25 0.92
C PHE A 351 16.49 -3.17 2.14
N PRO A 352 17.63 -3.91 2.13
CA PRO A 352 18.00 -4.76 3.25
C PRO A 352 18.17 -3.95 4.54
N VAL A 353 17.74 -4.51 5.66
CA VAL A 353 17.99 -3.89 6.97
C VAL A 353 19.45 -4.10 7.36
N ASP A 354 20.11 -3.00 7.73
CA ASP A 354 21.40 -2.98 8.40
C ASP A 354 21.24 -2.31 9.77
N PRO A 355 21.36 -3.06 10.88
CA PRO A 355 21.18 -2.50 12.23
C PRO A 355 22.07 -1.31 12.56
N ARG A 356 23.20 -1.16 11.86
CA ARG A 356 24.16 -0.06 12.09
C ARG A 356 23.79 1.21 11.34
N ASN A 357 23.14 1.09 10.18
CA ASN A 357 23.01 2.19 9.23
C ASN A 357 21.56 2.54 8.88
N THR A 358 20.61 1.60 8.98
CA THR A 358 19.24 1.80 8.47
C THR A 358 18.55 2.99 9.14
N GLN A 359 18.67 3.14 10.47
CA GLN A 359 18.07 4.28 11.18
C GLN A 359 18.61 5.62 10.67
N ALA A 360 19.94 5.76 10.59
CA ALA A 360 20.57 6.99 10.11
C ALA A 360 20.24 7.30 8.65
N MET A 361 20.09 6.27 7.82
CA MET A 361 19.66 6.40 6.43
C MET A 361 18.22 6.93 6.36
N VAL A 362 17.30 6.35 7.12
CA VAL A 362 15.89 6.78 7.16
C VAL A 362 15.78 8.20 7.71
N ASP A 363 16.53 8.55 8.76
CA ASP A 363 16.57 9.92 9.30
C ASP A 363 16.93 10.95 8.22
N ARG A 364 18.01 10.69 7.45
CA ARG A 364 18.44 11.58 6.35
C ARG A 364 17.46 11.66 5.18
N LEU A 365 16.73 10.58 4.91
CA LEU A 365 15.66 10.59 3.90
C LEU A 365 14.47 11.41 4.41
N ASN A 366 14.08 11.23 5.66
CA ASN A 366 13.01 11.98 6.30
C ASN A 366 13.30 13.48 6.35
N GLU A 367 14.53 13.89 6.71
CA GLU A 367 14.97 15.30 6.67
C GLU A 367 14.77 15.91 5.28
N LEU A 368 15.13 15.17 4.22
CA LEU A 368 14.91 15.63 2.86
C LEU A 368 13.41 15.70 2.52
N VAL A 369 12.63 14.68 2.87
CA VAL A 369 11.18 14.65 2.60
C VAL A 369 10.48 15.81 3.31
N ILE A 370 10.89 16.14 4.53
CA ILE A 370 10.40 17.32 5.28
C ILE A 370 10.76 18.61 4.53
N ALA A 371 12.02 18.77 4.14
CA ALA A 371 12.49 19.96 3.42
C ALA A 371 11.77 20.17 2.08
N GLU A 372 11.40 19.10 1.39
CA GLU A 372 10.64 19.13 0.14
C GLU A 372 9.11 19.25 0.37
N GLY A 373 8.64 19.33 1.61
CA GLY A 373 7.20 19.36 1.92
C GLY A 373 6.47 18.06 1.59
N GLY A 374 7.18 16.95 1.58
CA GLY A 374 6.62 15.61 1.34
C GLY A 374 6.07 14.95 2.60
N ARG A 375 5.65 13.70 2.48
CA ARG A 375 5.25 12.83 3.62
C ARG A 375 5.55 11.38 3.35
N ILE A 376 5.62 10.57 4.42
CA ILE A 376 5.81 9.12 4.36
C ILE A 376 4.48 8.38 4.47
N TYR A 377 4.50 7.10 4.05
CA TYR A 377 3.37 6.19 4.19
C TYR A 377 3.52 5.30 5.43
N LEU A 378 2.65 5.47 6.42
CA LEU A 378 2.70 4.75 7.69
C LEU A 378 2.70 3.21 7.55
N THR A 379 1.99 2.68 6.55
CA THR A 379 1.95 1.23 6.26
C THR A 379 3.34 0.66 5.92
N LYS A 380 4.25 1.51 5.46
CA LYS A 380 5.63 1.15 5.05
C LYS A 380 6.67 1.54 6.10
N ASP A 381 6.26 2.31 7.10
CA ASP A 381 7.17 2.87 8.08
C ASP A 381 7.50 1.89 9.21
N ALA A 382 8.80 1.79 9.50
CA ALA A 382 9.34 1.02 10.61
C ALA A 382 10.39 1.81 11.43
N PHE A 383 10.88 2.95 10.94
CA PHE A 383 12.06 3.62 11.47
C PHE A 383 11.89 5.13 11.67
N THR A 384 10.78 5.72 11.21
CA THR A 384 10.57 7.17 11.35
C THR A 384 10.47 7.58 12.82
N ARG A 385 11.12 8.69 13.15
CA ARG A 385 11.06 9.28 14.49
C ARG A 385 9.78 10.11 14.67
N PRO A 386 9.28 10.28 15.91
CA PRO A 386 8.06 11.05 16.17
C PRO A 386 8.17 12.52 15.72
N GLU A 387 9.32 13.16 15.88
CA GLU A 387 9.56 14.54 15.42
C GLU A 387 9.49 14.66 13.90
N HIS A 388 10.03 13.69 13.16
CA HIS A 388 9.96 13.67 11.70
C HIS A 388 8.52 13.47 11.22
N PHE A 389 7.78 12.52 11.83
CA PHE A 389 6.38 12.28 11.45
C PHE A 389 5.52 13.51 11.71
N ARG A 390 5.68 14.17 12.87
CA ARG A 390 4.96 15.38 13.20
C ARG A 390 5.25 16.52 12.22
N ALA A 391 6.49 16.66 11.77
CA ALA A 391 6.87 17.67 10.79
C ALA A 391 6.26 17.41 9.38
N MET A 392 5.99 16.15 9.04
CA MET A 392 5.42 15.77 7.75
C MET A 392 3.88 15.77 7.71
N GLU A 393 3.21 15.66 8.88
CA GLU A 393 1.77 15.42 8.95
C GLU A 393 1.04 16.55 9.73
N PRO A 394 0.69 17.63 9.05
CA PRO A 394 0.02 18.77 9.67
C PRO A 394 -1.40 18.45 10.17
N ARG A 395 -2.03 17.34 9.71
CA ARG A 395 -3.36 16.91 10.13
C ARG A 395 -3.35 16.09 11.43
N LEU A 396 -2.16 15.80 11.96
CA LEU A 396 -1.98 14.92 13.12
C LEU A 396 -2.74 15.40 14.36
N ASP A 397 -2.80 16.70 14.61
CA ASP A 397 -3.51 17.24 15.77
C ASP A 397 -5.03 17.07 15.66
N ALA A 398 -5.59 17.22 14.46
CA ALA A 398 -7.00 16.97 14.19
C ALA A 398 -7.33 15.47 14.38
N PHE A 399 -6.50 14.58 13.86
CA PHE A 399 -6.63 13.14 14.07
C PHE A 399 -6.58 12.76 15.55
N ASN A 400 -5.61 13.30 16.29
CA ASN A 400 -5.45 13.04 17.72
C ASN A 400 -6.62 13.60 18.54
N ALA A 401 -7.26 14.71 18.13
CA ALA A 401 -8.45 15.24 18.77
C ALA A 401 -9.63 14.27 18.66
N VAL A 402 -9.89 13.72 17.45
CA VAL A 402 -10.91 12.69 17.25
C VAL A 402 -10.59 11.45 18.07
N ARG A 403 -9.35 10.98 18.02
CA ARG A 403 -8.91 9.80 18.74
C ARG A 403 -9.12 9.95 20.25
N ARG A 404 -8.73 11.07 20.86
CA ARG A 404 -8.95 11.35 22.31
C ARG A 404 -10.45 11.38 22.68
N ARG A 405 -11.30 11.86 21.80
CA ARG A 405 -12.76 11.85 22.03
C ARG A 405 -13.32 10.42 22.15
N TRP A 406 -12.83 9.49 21.32
CA TRP A 406 -13.32 8.11 21.24
C TRP A 406 -12.52 7.12 22.06
N ASP A 407 -11.29 7.46 22.42
CA ASP A 407 -10.38 6.66 23.25
C ASP A 407 -9.56 7.55 24.19
N PRO A 408 -10.18 8.14 25.21
CA PRO A 408 -9.50 9.06 26.14
C PRO A 408 -8.43 8.38 27.00
N GLN A 409 -8.47 7.05 27.08
CA GLN A 409 -7.50 6.25 27.85
C GLN A 409 -6.44 5.58 26.98
N THR A 410 -6.44 5.83 25.67
CA THR A 410 -5.50 5.26 24.71
C THR A 410 -5.42 3.73 24.83
N ARG A 411 -6.59 3.08 24.91
CA ARG A 411 -6.70 1.60 25.01
C ARG A 411 -6.32 0.93 23.70
N ILE A 412 -6.68 1.55 22.58
CA ILE A 412 -6.38 1.06 21.24
C ILE A 412 -5.05 1.64 20.80
N ARG A 413 -4.03 0.80 20.73
CA ARG A 413 -2.66 1.21 20.45
C ARG A 413 -1.84 0.11 19.81
N SER A 414 -0.82 0.51 19.07
CA SER A 414 0.15 -0.37 18.42
C SER A 414 1.57 0.06 18.78
N ALA A 415 2.56 -0.76 18.47
CA ALA A 415 3.96 -0.38 18.62
C ALA A 415 4.28 0.89 17.81
N GLN A 416 3.69 1.05 16.62
CA GLN A 416 3.83 2.27 15.81
C GLN A 416 3.26 3.50 16.52
N SER A 417 2.07 3.40 17.14
CA SER A 417 1.48 4.55 17.82
C SER A 417 2.24 4.94 19.11
N VAL A 418 2.82 3.96 19.80
CA VAL A 418 3.74 4.25 20.91
C VAL A 418 4.97 4.99 20.41
N ARG A 419 5.57 4.53 19.32
CA ARG A 419 6.78 5.15 18.74
C ARG A 419 6.52 6.53 18.14
N LEU A 420 5.41 6.73 17.41
CA LEU A 420 5.17 7.96 16.64
C LEU A 420 4.28 8.97 17.34
N LEU A 421 3.29 8.51 18.12
CA LEU A 421 2.28 9.38 18.73
C LEU A 421 2.51 9.60 20.22
N GLY A 422 3.44 8.85 20.82
CA GLY A 422 3.74 8.92 22.25
C GLY A 422 2.68 8.26 23.13
N ASP A 423 1.97 7.25 22.59
CA ASP A 423 1.05 6.47 23.38
C ASP A 423 1.78 5.74 24.52
N PRO A 424 1.12 5.45 25.63
CA PRO A 424 1.74 4.69 26.73
C PRO A 424 2.14 3.29 26.26
N ALA A 425 3.36 2.87 26.63
CA ALA A 425 3.86 1.52 26.33
C ALA A 425 3.23 0.44 27.21
#